data_e47ea5938ae3fb68b631d5b8d647ee3e
#
_entry.id   e47ea5938ae3fb68b631d5b8d647ee3e
#
_cell.length_a   1.000
_cell.length_b   1.000
_cell.length_c   1.000
_cell.angle_alpha   90.00
_cell.angle_beta   90.00
_cell.angle_gamma   90.00
#
_symmetry.space_group_name_H-M   'P 1'
#
loop_
_entity.id
_entity.type
_entity.pdbx_description
1 polymer ?
#
loop_
_entity_poly.entity_id
_entity_poly.type
_entity_poly.pdbx_seq_one_letter_code
_entity_poly.pdbx_strand_id
1 'polypeptide(L)'
;MKTANTNTVNFNCSIENGIATVSLDRPERKNPLTFESYAELRDWFRDLHYCDDVKAVVFASNGGNFCSGGDVHDIIGPLVKMDMKELLAFTRMTGDLVKAMVNCGKPIIAAVDGVCVGAGAIIAMASDLRVATPQAKTAFLFTRVGLAGCDMGACAILPRIIGQGRAAELLYTGRSMSADEGYNWGFFNRLVEADALVGEATELASRIASGPNFGNMMTKTMLAQEWSMSIEQAIEAEAQAQAICMQTADFERAYHAFVGKQKPVFEGN
;
A
#
# COMPACT_ATOMS: atom_id res chain seq x y z
N MET A 1 -2.58 7.71 -23.92
CA MET A 1 -2.44 6.83 -22.74
C MET A 1 -1.16 7.24 -22.02
N LYS A 2 -1.24 7.49 -20.71
CA LYS A 2 -0.05 7.75 -19.90
C LYS A 2 0.50 6.42 -19.41
N THR A 3 1.82 6.22 -19.49
CA THR A 3 2.51 5.04 -18.96
C THR A 3 3.20 5.38 -17.65
N ALA A 4 3.31 4.41 -16.75
CA ALA A 4 4.01 4.61 -15.50
C ALA A 4 5.53 4.70 -15.73
N ASN A 5 6.20 5.55 -14.93
CA ASN A 5 7.64 5.73 -15.01
C ASN A 5 8.36 4.52 -14.39
N THR A 6 9.18 3.85 -15.19
CA THR A 6 10.08 2.76 -14.74
C THR A 6 11.52 3.21 -14.53
N ASN A 7 11.87 4.43 -14.96
CA ASN A 7 13.20 5.02 -14.74
C ASN A 7 13.24 5.71 -13.38
N THR A 8 13.21 4.94 -12.32
CA THR A 8 13.27 5.42 -10.93
C THR A 8 14.69 5.36 -10.40
N VAL A 9 15.02 6.25 -9.45
CA VAL A 9 16.38 6.41 -8.91
C VAL A 9 16.51 5.75 -7.53
N ASN A 10 15.47 5.90 -6.69
CA ASN A 10 15.53 5.48 -5.28
C ASN A 10 14.84 4.14 -4.99
N PHE A 11 14.29 3.51 -6.01
CA PHE A 11 13.70 2.17 -5.96
C PHE A 11 13.68 1.57 -7.36
N ASN A 12 13.59 0.25 -7.46
CA ASN A 12 13.44 -0.42 -8.75
C ASN A 12 11.96 -0.52 -9.10
N CYS A 13 11.63 -0.31 -10.39
CA CYS A 13 10.29 -0.46 -10.91
C CYS A 13 10.32 -1.25 -12.23
N SER A 14 9.52 -2.32 -12.32
CA SER A 14 9.25 -3.04 -13.57
C SER A 14 7.75 -3.17 -13.77
N ILE A 15 7.30 -3.29 -15.02
CA ILE A 15 5.89 -3.49 -15.36
C ILE A 15 5.79 -4.69 -16.29
N GLU A 16 5.05 -5.70 -15.85
CA GLU A 16 4.78 -6.90 -16.61
C GLU A 16 3.30 -7.28 -16.50
N ASN A 17 2.64 -7.53 -17.63
CA ASN A 17 1.24 -7.96 -17.67
C ASN A 17 0.26 -7.06 -16.88
N GLY A 18 0.52 -5.76 -16.86
CA GLY A 18 -0.28 -4.78 -16.11
C GLY A 18 -0.01 -4.74 -14.61
N ILE A 19 1.04 -5.40 -14.14
CA ILE A 19 1.48 -5.39 -12.75
C ILE A 19 2.78 -4.60 -12.65
N ALA A 20 2.77 -3.52 -11.87
CA ALA A 20 3.97 -2.81 -11.50
C ALA A 20 4.59 -3.46 -10.26
N THR A 21 5.84 -3.89 -10.35
CA THR A 21 6.63 -4.32 -9.18
C THR A 21 7.55 -3.20 -8.77
N VAL A 22 7.32 -2.65 -7.59
CA VAL A 22 8.15 -1.63 -6.92
C VAL A 22 8.98 -2.33 -5.86
N SER A 23 10.30 -2.21 -5.92
CA SER A 23 11.21 -2.86 -4.97
C SER A 23 12.20 -1.86 -4.39
N LEU A 24 12.23 -1.74 -3.06
CA LEU A 24 13.30 -1.03 -2.37
C LEU A 24 14.60 -1.83 -2.52
N ASP A 25 15.71 -1.14 -2.78
CA ASP A 25 16.98 -1.77 -3.15
C ASP A 25 18.20 -1.15 -2.47
N ARG A 26 18.15 -1.10 -1.13
CA ARG A 26 19.27 -0.78 -0.23
C ARG A 26 19.41 -1.89 0.82
N PRO A 27 19.57 -3.16 0.41
CA PRO A 27 19.49 -4.33 1.30
C PRO A 27 20.56 -4.34 2.38
N GLU A 28 21.75 -3.80 2.13
CA GLU A 28 22.86 -3.69 3.08
C GLU A 28 22.52 -2.86 4.32
N ARG A 29 21.52 -1.99 4.23
CA ARG A 29 21.01 -1.15 5.32
C ARG A 29 19.57 -1.51 5.72
N LYS A 30 19.01 -2.61 5.23
CA LYS A 30 17.62 -3.04 5.43
C LYS A 30 16.60 -2.06 4.84
N ASN A 31 16.89 -1.52 3.67
CA ASN A 31 16.02 -0.68 2.86
C ASN A 31 15.45 0.56 3.58
N PRO A 32 16.27 1.43 4.21
CA PRO A 32 15.78 2.66 4.79
C PRO A 32 15.40 3.67 3.71
N LEU A 33 14.45 4.55 4.02
CA LEU A 33 14.03 5.64 3.14
C LEU A 33 14.82 6.92 3.41
N THR A 34 15.12 7.67 2.32
CA THR A 34 15.67 9.03 2.34
C THR A 34 14.60 10.05 1.99
N PHE A 35 14.89 11.35 2.09
CA PHE A 35 13.96 12.42 1.64
C PHE A 35 13.57 12.23 0.17
N GLU A 36 14.55 11.91 -0.68
CA GLU A 36 14.37 11.70 -2.11
C GLU A 36 13.51 10.48 -2.39
N SER A 37 13.73 9.36 -1.70
CA SER A 37 12.92 8.14 -1.89
C SER A 37 11.47 8.34 -1.46
N TYR A 38 11.20 9.09 -0.37
CA TYR A 38 9.83 9.48 0.01
C TYR A 38 9.18 10.34 -1.08
N ALA A 39 9.89 11.35 -1.58
CA ALA A 39 9.36 12.26 -2.59
C ALA A 39 9.09 11.53 -3.90
N GLU A 40 10.02 10.68 -4.35
CA GLU A 40 9.88 9.93 -5.61
C GLU A 40 8.75 8.89 -5.51
N LEU A 41 8.62 8.13 -4.41
CA LEU A 41 7.50 7.21 -4.20
C LEU A 41 6.16 7.94 -4.19
N ARG A 42 6.07 9.08 -3.47
CA ARG A 42 4.86 9.91 -3.44
C ARG A 42 4.43 10.33 -4.84
N ASP A 43 5.37 10.86 -5.62
CA ASP A 43 5.08 11.40 -6.94
C ASP A 43 4.76 10.27 -7.92
N TRP A 44 5.44 9.12 -7.81
CA TRP A 44 5.16 7.93 -8.59
C TRP A 44 3.73 7.42 -8.35
N PHE A 45 3.29 7.27 -7.09
CA PHE A 45 1.92 6.85 -6.78
C PHE A 45 0.86 7.89 -7.18
N ARG A 46 1.16 9.18 -7.11
CA ARG A 46 0.26 10.23 -7.63
C ARG A 46 0.05 10.09 -9.13
N ASP A 47 1.13 9.90 -9.86
CA ASP A 47 1.11 9.75 -11.30
C ASP A 47 0.43 8.46 -11.75
N LEU A 48 0.55 7.41 -10.97
CA LEU A 48 -0.01 6.09 -11.26
C LEU A 48 -1.54 6.10 -11.45
N HIS A 49 -2.24 7.02 -10.80
CA HIS A 49 -3.68 7.21 -10.99
C HIS A 49 -4.07 7.38 -12.46
N TYR A 50 -3.21 8.03 -13.24
CA TYR A 50 -3.45 8.36 -14.65
C TYR A 50 -2.77 7.38 -15.63
N CYS A 51 -2.15 6.32 -15.13
CA CYS A 51 -1.46 5.35 -15.97
C CYS A 51 -2.38 4.19 -16.34
N ASP A 52 -2.45 3.89 -17.64
CA ASP A 52 -3.33 2.85 -18.18
C ASP A 52 -2.64 1.49 -18.27
N ASP A 53 -1.31 1.47 -18.27
CA ASP A 53 -0.47 0.28 -18.37
C ASP A 53 -0.32 -0.49 -17.05
N VAL A 54 -0.76 0.09 -15.91
CA VAL A 54 -0.73 -0.55 -14.60
C VAL A 54 -2.15 -0.80 -14.09
N LYS A 55 -2.41 -2.02 -13.64
CA LYS A 55 -3.69 -2.50 -13.11
C LYS A 55 -3.61 -2.87 -11.63
N ALA A 56 -2.44 -3.30 -11.18
CA ALA A 56 -2.13 -3.60 -9.77
C ALA A 56 -0.64 -3.35 -9.48
N VAL A 57 -0.30 -3.19 -8.21
CA VAL A 57 1.07 -2.95 -7.75
C VAL A 57 1.47 -4.03 -6.75
N VAL A 58 2.66 -4.59 -6.91
CA VAL A 58 3.37 -5.35 -5.88
C VAL A 58 4.45 -4.43 -5.30
N PHE A 59 4.36 -4.14 -4.01
CA PHE A 59 5.39 -3.41 -3.28
C PHE A 59 6.25 -4.39 -2.50
N ALA A 60 7.50 -4.52 -2.88
CA ALA A 60 8.47 -5.47 -2.34
C ALA A 60 9.79 -4.79 -1.94
N SER A 61 10.75 -5.57 -1.54
CA SER A 61 12.12 -5.13 -1.25
C SER A 61 13.11 -6.26 -1.45
N ASN A 62 14.37 -5.92 -1.70
CA ASN A 62 15.45 -6.88 -1.84
C ASN A 62 16.15 -7.14 -0.49
N GLY A 63 16.74 -8.34 -0.33
CA GLY A 63 17.64 -8.66 0.78
C GLY A 63 16.99 -9.08 2.10
N GLY A 64 15.77 -9.65 2.08
CA GLY A 64 15.15 -10.30 3.24
C GLY A 64 14.71 -9.37 4.37
N ASN A 65 14.58 -8.07 4.08
CA ASN A 65 13.99 -7.08 4.98
C ASN A 65 13.15 -6.10 4.18
N PHE A 66 11.93 -5.83 4.62
CA PHE A 66 11.03 -4.95 3.88
C PHE A 66 11.50 -3.49 3.91
N CYS A 67 11.54 -2.87 5.10
CA CYS A 67 12.03 -1.51 5.26
C CYS A 67 12.27 -1.19 6.74
N SER A 68 13.43 -0.61 7.04
CA SER A 68 13.81 -0.21 8.41
C SER A 68 13.35 1.19 8.82
N GLY A 69 12.50 1.85 8.02
CA GLY A 69 11.99 3.20 8.30
C GLY A 69 12.83 4.30 7.66
N GLY A 70 12.77 5.52 8.21
CA GLY A 70 13.61 6.63 7.78
C GLY A 70 15.08 6.39 8.12
N ASP A 71 15.97 6.72 7.18
CA ASP A 71 17.41 6.59 7.39
C ASP A 71 17.87 7.43 8.57
N VAL A 72 18.58 6.80 9.54
CA VAL A 72 19.00 7.49 10.76
C VAL A 72 19.98 8.63 10.47
N HIS A 73 20.86 8.48 9.48
CA HIS A 73 21.86 9.48 9.13
C HIS A 73 21.29 10.53 8.18
N ASP A 74 20.57 10.08 7.16
CA ASP A 74 20.12 10.93 6.04
C ASP A 74 18.79 11.64 6.37
N ILE A 75 18.01 11.14 7.35
CA ILE A 75 16.74 11.75 7.78
C ILE A 75 16.79 12.18 9.24
N ILE A 76 16.94 11.26 10.19
CA ILE A 76 16.74 11.58 11.62
C ILE A 76 17.76 12.61 12.11
N GLY A 77 19.03 12.49 11.70
CA GLY A 77 20.06 13.45 12.04
C GLY A 77 19.74 14.88 11.60
N PRO A 78 19.40 15.13 10.33
CA PRO A 78 18.92 16.44 9.87
C PRO A 78 17.68 16.95 10.59
N LEU A 79 16.66 16.10 10.82
CA LEU A 79 15.40 16.52 11.49
C LEU A 79 15.63 17.13 12.88
N VAL A 80 16.62 16.64 13.64
CA VAL A 80 16.93 17.18 14.98
C VAL A 80 17.38 18.65 14.92
N LYS A 81 17.82 19.14 13.77
CA LYS A 81 18.33 20.51 13.57
C LYS A 81 17.34 21.43 12.85
N MET A 82 16.23 20.89 12.34
CA MET A 82 15.23 21.63 11.58
C MET A 82 14.34 22.47 12.49
N ASP A 83 13.88 23.59 11.95
CA ASP A 83 12.84 24.39 12.58
C ASP A 83 11.43 23.78 12.39
N MET A 84 10.42 24.37 13.07
CA MET A 84 9.04 23.86 13.01
C MET A 84 8.47 23.88 11.57
N LYS A 85 8.82 24.84 10.74
CA LYS A 85 8.34 24.96 9.36
C LYS A 85 8.90 23.82 8.51
N GLU A 86 10.17 23.55 8.64
CA GLU A 86 10.88 22.46 7.93
C GLU A 86 10.36 21.09 8.38
N LEU A 87 10.20 20.88 9.71
CA LEU A 87 9.62 19.66 10.26
C LEU A 87 8.19 19.42 9.76
N LEU A 88 7.35 20.48 9.71
CA LEU A 88 5.99 20.38 9.20
C LEU A 88 5.96 20.06 7.69
N ALA A 89 6.89 20.62 6.93
CA ALA A 89 7.03 20.32 5.49
C ALA A 89 7.40 18.85 5.29
N PHE A 90 8.34 18.32 6.08
CA PHE A 90 8.73 16.92 6.05
C PHE A 90 7.56 15.99 6.40
N THR A 91 6.89 16.20 7.54
CA THR A 91 5.79 15.31 7.97
C THR A 91 4.59 15.37 7.02
N ARG A 92 4.35 16.51 6.37
CA ARG A 92 3.36 16.60 5.28
C ARG A 92 3.78 15.80 4.06
N MET A 93 5.03 15.88 3.65
CA MET A 93 5.56 15.15 2.50
C MET A 93 5.46 13.63 2.72
N THR A 94 5.82 13.12 3.90
CA THR A 94 5.69 11.70 4.23
C THR A 94 4.23 11.26 4.31
N GLY A 95 3.35 12.07 4.90
CA GLY A 95 1.90 11.84 4.91
C GLY A 95 1.28 11.86 3.51
N ASP A 96 1.81 12.69 2.60
CA ASP A 96 1.37 12.76 1.21
C ASP A 96 1.70 11.49 0.43
N LEU A 97 2.76 10.75 0.79
CA LEU A 97 3.00 9.40 0.23
C LEU A 97 1.84 8.46 0.55
N VAL A 98 1.38 8.40 1.80
CA VAL A 98 0.24 7.55 2.18
C VAL A 98 -1.03 7.97 1.44
N LYS A 99 -1.30 9.28 1.35
CA LYS A 99 -2.45 9.79 0.56
C LYS A 99 -2.35 9.36 -0.90
N ALA A 100 -1.14 9.42 -1.50
CA ALA A 100 -0.92 8.99 -2.88
C ALA A 100 -1.19 7.49 -3.06
N MET A 101 -0.71 6.64 -2.13
CA MET A 101 -0.96 5.19 -2.17
C MET A 101 -2.45 4.85 -2.04
N VAL A 102 -3.16 5.49 -1.11
CA VAL A 102 -4.60 5.26 -0.89
C VAL A 102 -5.42 5.71 -2.10
N ASN A 103 -5.03 6.82 -2.75
CA ASN A 103 -5.80 7.45 -3.81
C ASN A 103 -5.36 7.07 -5.23
N CYS A 104 -4.33 6.23 -5.41
CA CYS A 104 -3.82 5.92 -6.75
C CYS A 104 -4.78 5.11 -7.64
N GLY A 105 -5.86 4.59 -7.09
CA GLY A 105 -6.87 3.80 -7.83
C GLY A 105 -6.41 2.40 -8.25
N LYS A 106 -5.14 2.04 -8.01
CA LYS A 106 -4.61 0.70 -8.31
C LYS A 106 -4.45 -0.07 -7.00
N PRO A 107 -5.00 -1.30 -6.87
CA PRO A 107 -4.75 -2.15 -5.71
C PRO A 107 -3.25 -2.41 -5.50
N ILE A 108 -2.80 -2.28 -4.26
CA ILE A 108 -1.40 -2.43 -3.85
C ILE A 108 -1.27 -3.63 -2.93
N ILE A 109 -0.38 -4.54 -3.25
CA ILE A 109 -0.06 -5.72 -2.45
C ILE A 109 1.37 -5.55 -1.88
N ALA A 110 1.51 -5.43 -0.57
CA ALA A 110 2.83 -5.44 0.07
C ALA A 110 3.32 -6.88 0.28
N ALA A 111 4.55 -7.15 -0.15
CA ALA A 111 5.28 -8.40 0.07
C ALA A 111 6.31 -8.18 1.20
N VAL A 112 5.95 -8.56 2.43
CA VAL A 112 6.66 -8.16 3.66
C VAL A 112 7.53 -9.29 4.18
N ASP A 113 8.85 -9.07 4.20
CA ASP A 113 9.82 -9.98 4.81
C ASP A 113 10.62 -9.29 5.93
N GLY A 114 11.04 -10.03 6.94
CA GLY A 114 11.97 -9.59 7.97
C GLY A 114 11.54 -8.27 8.65
N VAL A 115 12.43 -7.28 8.65
CA VAL A 115 12.21 -5.98 9.30
C VAL A 115 11.25 -5.11 8.50
N CYS A 116 10.14 -4.71 9.13
CA CYS A 116 9.11 -3.83 8.58
C CYS A 116 8.73 -2.78 9.64
N VAL A 117 9.51 -1.69 9.77
CA VAL A 117 9.36 -0.78 10.91
C VAL A 117 9.30 0.69 10.49
N GLY A 118 8.73 1.55 11.34
CA GLY A 118 8.55 2.97 11.06
C GLY A 118 7.83 3.19 9.74
N ALA A 119 8.44 3.90 8.80
CA ALA A 119 7.89 4.12 7.46
C ALA A 119 7.59 2.82 6.70
N GLY A 120 8.38 1.75 6.90
CA GLY A 120 8.09 0.44 6.33
C GLY A 120 6.77 -0.12 6.84
N ALA A 121 6.51 -0.05 8.14
CA ALA A 121 5.23 -0.45 8.72
C ALA A 121 4.06 0.38 8.19
N ILE A 122 4.30 1.67 7.96
CA ILE A 122 3.29 2.58 7.37
C ILE A 122 3.00 2.22 5.91
N ILE A 123 4.02 1.96 5.08
CA ILE A 123 3.83 1.56 3.67
C ILE A 123 3.06 0.23 3.61
N ALA A 124 3.44 -0.74 4.43
CA ALA A 124 2.70 -1.99 4.53
C ALA A 124 1.24 -1.77 4.96
N MET A 125 1.00 -0.91 5.96
CA MET A 125 -0.34 -0.54 6.43
C MET A 125 -1.16 0.18 5.35
N ALA A 126 -0.54 1.07 4.56
CA ALA A 126 -1.20 1.85 3.50
C ALA A 126 -1.47 1.04 2.22
N SER A 127 -0.87 -0.15 2.09
CA SER A 127 -1.18 -1.10 1.02
C SER A 127 -2.55 -1.74 1.25
N ASP A 128 -3.24 -2.12 0.17
CA ASP A 128 -4.58 -2.73 0.27
C ASP A 128 -4.51 -4.15 0.86
N LEU A 129 -3.52 -4.93 0.41
CA LEU A 129 -3.29 -6.31 0.84
C LEU A 129 -1.83 -6.49 1.28
N ARG A 130 -1.58 -7.48 2.14
CA ARG A 130 -0.25 -7.78 2.69
C ARG A 130 -0.03 -9.28 2.72
N VAL A 131 1.01 -9.75 2.03
CA VAL A 131 1.54 -11.11 2.14
C VAL A 131 2.84 -11.01 2.93
N ALA A 132 3.06 -11.87 3.92
CA ALA A 132 4.24 -11.79 4.75
C ALA A 132 4.91 -13.16 4.94
N THR A 133 6.19 -13.12 5.34
CA THR A 133 6.90 -14.32 5.80
C THR A 133 6.70 -14.53 7.31
N PRO A 134 6.89 -15.75 7.83
CA PRO A 134 6.90 -15.99 9.27
C PRO A 134 7.96 -15.19 10.05
N GLN A 135 9.00 -14.69 9.37
CA GLN A 135 10.07 -13.88 9.94
C GLN A 135 9.72 -12.39 10.03
N ALA A 136 8.61 -11.95 9.42
CA ALA A 136 8.22 -10.55 9.39
C ALA A 136 7.98 -10.01 10.81
N LYS A 137 8.58 -8.85 11.09
CA LYS A 137 8.45 -8.12 12.35
C LYS A 137 8.03 -6.69 12.04
N THR A 138 6.78 -6.36 12.35
CA THR A 138 6.22 -5.04 12.06
C THR A 138 6.15 -4.20 13.32
N ALA A 139 6.67 -2.96 13.29
CA ALA A 139 6.59 -2.06 14.43
C ALA A 139 6.42 -0.59 14.03
N PHE A 140 5.52 0.09 14.72
CA PHE A 140 5.29 1.54 14.63
C PHE A 140 6.15 2.22 15.70
N LEU A 141 7.44 2.42 15.42
CA LEU A 141 8.47 2.76 16.42
C LEU A 141 8.45 4.20 16.95
N PHE A 142 7.52 5.03 16.51
CA PHE A 142 7.54 6.48 16.75
C PHE A 142 7.69 6.86 18.23
N THR A 143 6.94 6.24 19.11
CA THR A 143 7.02 6.51 20.56
C THR A 143 8.34 6.08 21.20
N ARG A 144 9.01 5.08 20.63
CA ARG A 144 10.33 4.64 21.11
C ARG A 144 11.46 5.62 20.80
N VAL A 145 11.23 6.53 19.87
CA VAL A 145 12.19 7.59 19.50
C VAL A 145 11.72 8.98 19.94
N GLY A 146 10.77 9.02 20.88
CA GLY A 146 10.29 10.28 21.49
C GLY A 146 9.25 11.05 20.67
N LEU A 147 8.71 10.43 19.62
CA LEU A 147 7.65 10.99 18.79
C LEU A 147 6.27 10.47 19.23
N ALA A 148 5.20 11.10 18.77
CA ALA A 148 3.86 10.58 18.94
C ALA A 148 3.64 9.33 18.04
N GLY A 149 2.80 8.39 18.48
CA GLY A 149 2.39 7.25 17.66
C GLY A 149 1.54 7.62 16.43
N CYS A 150 1.10 8.87 16.34
CA CYS A 150 0.31 9.41 15.23
C CYS A 150 1.23 9.95 14.12
N ASP A 151 1.63 9.10 13.19
CA ASP A 151 2.40 9.53 12.03
C ASP A 151 1.83 8.89 10.76
N MET A 152 1.90 9.60 9.64
CA MET A 152 1.55 9.12 8.29
C MET A 152 0.21 8.36 8.24
N GLY A 153 -0.77 8.72 9.06
CA GLY A 153 -2.09 8.08 9.09
C GLY A 153 -2.22 6.85 9.99
N ALA A 154 -1.21 6.49 10.79
CA ALA A 154 -1.26 5.31 11.67
C ALA A 154 -2.49 5.28 12.58
N CYS A 155 -2.82 6.39 13.24
CA CYS A 155 -4.01 6.49 14.11
C CYS A 155 -5.35 6.39 13.36
N ALA A 156 -5.37 6.66 12.06
CA ALA A 156 -6.58 6.58 11.25
C ALA A 156 -6.76 5.20 10.60
N ILE A 157 -5.68 4.60 10.09
CA ILE A 157 -5.75 3.39 9.27
C ILE A 157 -5.59 2.11 10.13
N LEU A 158 -4.60 2.07 11.03
CA LEU A 158 -4.29 0.86 11.77
C LEU A 158 -5.48 0.31 12.59
N PRO A 159 -6.25 1.16 13.32
CA PRO A 159 -7.43 0.68 14.05
C PRO A 159 -8.50 0.04 13.17
N ARG A 160 -8.59 0.46 11.91
CA ARG A 160 -9.54 -0.10 10.93
C ARG A 160 -9.14 -1.50 10.47
N ILE A 161 -7.85 -1.82 10.55
CA ILE A 161 -7.32 -3.13 10.15
C ILE A 161 -7.33 -4.12 11.32
N ILE A 162 -6.82 -3.72 12.51
CA ILE A 162 -6.59 -4.65 13.63
C ILE A 162 -7.45 -4.37 14.87
N GLY A 163 -8.30 -3.36 14.81
CA GLY A 163 -9.12 -2.91 15.94
C GLY A 163 -8.39 -1.93 16.86
N GLN A 164 -9.19 -1.06 17.54
CA GLN A 164 -8.71 0.06 18.32
C GLN A 164 -7.74 -0.32 19.44
N GLY A 165 -8.04 -1.39 20.20
CA GLY A 165 -7.22 -1.79 21.35
C GLY A 165 -5.83 -2.27 20.95
N ARG A 166 -5.73 -3.10 19.91
CA ARG A 166 -4.46 -3.60 19.38
C ARG A 166 -3.64 -2.48 18.73
N ALA A 167 -4.29 -1.59 18.00
CA ALA A 167 -3.63 -0.43 17.43
C ALA A 167 -3.07 0.49 18.53
N ALA A 168 -3.84 0.77 19.57
CA ALA A 168 -3.41 1.59 20.72
C ALA A 168 -2.18 0.97 21.41
N GLU A 169 -2.19 -0.34 21.65
CA GLU A 169 -1.05 -1.04 22.25
C GLU A 169 0.21 -0.86 21.40
N LEU A 170 0.14 -1.12 20.08
CA LEU A 170 1.30 -0.98 19.19
C LEU A 170 1.78 0.47 19.11
N LEU A 171 0.88 1.44 18.99
CA LEU A 171 1.23 2.85 18.82
C LEU A 171 1.74 3.48 20.11
N TYR A 172 1.27 3.07 21.30
CA TYR A 172 1.78 3.58 22.57
C TYR A 172 3.11 2.94 22.97
N THR A 173 3.28 1.66 22.75
CA THR A 173 4.48 0.94 23.20
C THR A 173 5.59 0.90 22.17
N GLY A 174 5.26 1.05 20.89
CA GLY A 174 6.18 0.86 19.77
C GLY A 174 6.74 -0.58 19.69
N ARG A 175 6.10 -1.55 20.37
CA ARG A 175 6.55 -2.95 20.31
C ARG A 175 6.38 -3.55 18.91
N SER A 176 7.15 -4.55 18.62
CA SER A 176 6.98 -5.33 17.40
C SER A 176 5.76 -6.24 17.51
N MET A 177 5.01 -6.32 16.43
CA MET A 177 4.01 -7.32 16.11
C MET A 177 4.69 -8.43 15.31
N SER A 178 4.56 -9.68 15.74
CA SER A 178 5.05 -10.83 14.97
C SER A 178 4.19 -11.12 13.76
N ALA A 179 4.68 -11.96 12.84
CA ALA A 179 3.92 -12.39 11.67
C ALA A 179 2.61 -13.10 12.09
N ASP A 180 2.67 -13.98 13.07
CA ASP A 180 1.51 -14.72 13.58
C ASP A 180 0.49 -13.79 14.24
N GLU A 181 0.94 -12.83 15.08
CA GLU A 181 0.04 -11.81 15.63
C GLU A 181 -0.63 -11.03 14.50
N GLY A 182 0.14 -10.55 13.52
CA GLY A 182 -0.38 -9.78 12.39
C GLY A 182 -1.40 -10.58 11.56
N TYR A 183 -1.15 -11.85 11.32
CA TYR A 183 -2.08 -12.72 10.62
C TYR A 183 -3.37 -12.94 11.42
N ASN A 184 -3.25 -13.29 12.70
CA ASN A 184 -4.40 -13.52 13.58
C ASN A 184 -5.22 -12.23 13.83
N TRP A 185 -4.61 -11.06 13.68
CA TRP A 185 -5.28 -9.76 13.86
C TRP A 185 -5.84 -9.18 12.55
N GLY A 186 -5.58 -9.82 11.41
CA GLY A 186 -6.02 -9.36 10.10
C GLY A 186 -5.13 -8.29 9.48
N PHE A 187 -3.93 -8.05 10.02
CA PHE A 187 -2.95 -7.18 9.38
C PHE A 187 -2.36 -7.83 8.13
N PHE A 188 -1.97 -9.10 8.22
CA PHE A 188 -1.52 -9.88 7.08
C PHE A 188 -2.64 -10.76 6.51
N ASN A 189 -2.79 -10.77 5.19
CA ASN A 189 -3.77 -11.60 4.49
C ASN A 189 -3.29 -13.04 4.32
N ARG A 190 -1.96 -13.24 4.21
CA ARG A 190 -1.32 -14.55 4.04
C ARG A 190 0.04 -14.56 4.72
N LEU A 191 0.44 -15.75 5.22
CA LEU A 191 1.82 -16.07 5.60
C LEU A 191 2.33 -17.15 4.66
N VAL A 192 3.51 -16.94 4.10
CA VAL A 192 4.16 -17.84 3.14
C VAL A 192 5.67 -17.89 3.38
N GLU A 193 6.34 -18.94 2.92
CA GLU A 193 7.79 -19.03 3.00
C GLU A 193 8.46 -17.94 2.15
N ALA A 194 9.69 -17.58 2.52
CA ALA A 194 10.38 -16.44 1.93
C ALA A 194 10.62 -16.56 0.41
N ASP A 195 10.89 -17.77 -0.06
CA ASP A 195 11.08 -18.07 -1.49
C ASP A 195 9.77 -17.97 -2.30
N ALA A 196 8.61 -18.12 -1.66
CA ALA A 196 7.30 -17.98 -2.29
C ALA A 196 6.73 -16.54 -2.22
N LEU A 197 7.29 -15.65 -1.39
CA LEU A 197 6.69 -14.38 -1.02
C LEU A 197 6.30 -13.50 -2.21
N VAL A 198 7.26 -13.20 -3.08
CA VAL A 198 7.02 -12.33 -4.25
C VAL A 198 6.11 -13.03 -5.26
N GLY A 199 6.25 -14.35 -5.42
CA GLY A 199 5.39 -15.18 -6.28
C GLY A 199 3.92 -15.09 -5.85
N GLU A 200 3.62 -15.28 -4.58
CA GLU A 200 2.28 -15.19 -4.00
C GLU A 200 1.67 -13.78 -4.12
N ALA A 201 2.47 -12.74 -3.84
CA ALA A 201 2.03 -11.36 -4.04
C ALA A 201 1.71 -11.06 -5.51
N THR A 202 2.56 -11.56 -6.43
CA THR A 202 2.36 -11.41 -7.89
C THR A 202 1.16 -12.21 -8.38
N GLU A 203 0.93 -13.42 -7.87
CA GLU A 203 -0.27 -14.21 -8.20
C GLU A 203 -1.54 -13.47 -7.78
N LEU A 204 -1.55 -12.91 -6.56
CA LEU A 204 -2.68 -12.12 -6.07
C LEU A 204 -2.90 -10.86 -6.93
N ALA A 205 -1.84 -10.15 -7.29
CA ALA A 205 -1.89 -9.01 -8.20
C ALA A 205 -2.41 -9.41 -9.59
N SER A 206 -1.99 -10.55 -10.12
CA SER A 206 -2.45 -11.09 -11.42
C SER A 206 -3.94 -11.40 -11.42
N ARG A 207 -4.44 -11.99 -10.34
CA ARG A 207 -5.88 -12.25 -10.18
C ARG A 207 -6.69 -10.96 -10.16
N ILE A 208 -6.20 -9.92 -9.50
CA ILE A 208 -6.83 -8.59 -9.47
C ILE A 208 -6.72 -7.92 -10.84
N ALA A 209 -5.55 -7.92 -11.46
CA ALA A 209 -5.31 -7.29 -12.76
C ALA A 209 -6.07 -7.96 -13.91
N SER A 210 -6.44 -9.23 -13.78
CA SER A 210 -7.31 -9.93 -14.74
C SER A 210 -8.80 -9.64 -14.55
N GLY A 211 -9.17 -8.90 -13.53
CA GLY A 211 -10.55 -8.48 -13.25
C GLY A 211 -10.92 -7.15 -13.92
N PRO A 212 -12.13 -6.64 -13.63
CA PRO A 212 -12.61 -5.36 -14.16
C PRO A 212 -11.89 -4.20 -13.47
N ASN A 213 -10.85 -3.65 -14.09
CA ASN A 213 -9.96 -2.68 -13.46
C ASN A 213 -10.66 -1.40 -13.01
N PHE A 214 -11.63 -0.91 -13.80
CA PHE A 214 -12.42 0.24 -13.40
C PHE A 214 -13.25 -0.07 -12.15
N GLY A 215 -13.89 -1.24 -12.08
CA GLY A 215 -14.61 -1.70 -10.89
C GLY A 215 -13.71 -1.85 -9.66
N ASN A 216 -12.47 -2.37 -9.83
CA ASN A 216 -11.49 -2.47 -8.76
C ASN A 216 -11.07 -1.08 -8.25
N MET A 217 -10.87 -0.11 -9.14
CA MET A 217 -10.59 1.28 -8.78
C MET A 217 -11.74 1.91 -7.97
N MET A 218 -12.97 1.71 -8.41
CA MET A 218 -14.17 2.18 -7.69
C MET A 218 -14.27 1.53 -6.31
N THR A 219 -14.02 0.22 -6.21
CA THR A 219 -14.02 -0.50 -4.92
C THR A 219 -12.97 0.07 -3.96
N LYS A 220 -11.74 0.30 -4.42
CA LYS A 220 -10.68 0.92 -3.59
C LYS A 220 -11.10 2.31 -3.13
N THR A 221 -11.70 3.11 -4.00
CA THR A 221 -12.19 4.45 -3.68
C THR A 221 -13.25 4.42 -2.58
N MET A 222 -14.26 3.55 -2.71
CA MET A 222 -15.33 3.41 -1.72
C MET A 222 -14.80 2.90 -0.39
N LEU A 223 -13.96 1.87 -0.37
CA LEU A 223 -13.30 1.38 0.85
C LEU A 223 -12.51 2.48 1.60
N ALA A 224 -11.93 3.45 0.87
CA ALA A 224 -11.22 4.56 1.50
C ALA A 224 -12.16 5.66 2.02
N GLN A 225 -13.26 5.96 1.32
CA GLN A 225 -14.13 7.11 1.60
C GLN A 225 -15.24 6.82 2.60
N GLU A 226 -15.82 5.62 2.60
CA GLU A 226 -17.02 5.29 3.38
C GLU A 226 -16.80 5.33 4.89
N TRP A 227 -15.57 5.24 5.36
CA TRP A 227 -15.27 5.39 6.78
C TRP A 227 -15.65 6.77 7.39
N SER A 228 -15.86 7.77 6.55
CA SER A 228 -16.30 9.11 6.98
C SER A 228 -17.75 9.40 6.63
N MET A 229 -18.48 8.43 6.07
CA MET A 229 -19.88 8.56 5.65
C MET A 229 -20.83 7.91 6.67
N SER A 230 -22.10 8.38 6.71
CA SER A 230 -23.15 7.59 7.32
C SER A 230 -23.46 6.38 6.44
N ILE A 231 -24.11 5.36 7.01
CA ILE A 231 -24.52 4.17 6.23
C ILE A 231 -25.38 4.55 5.02
N GLU A 232 -26.29 5.50 5.18
CA GLU A 232 -27.15 5.98 4.10
C GLU A 232 -26.36 6.66 2.99
N GLN A 233 -25.37 7.50 3.36
CA GLN A 233 -24.47 8.15 2.39
C GLN A 233 -23.59 7.14 1.67
N ALA A 234 -23.06 6.13 2.37
CA ALA A 234 -22.24 5.07 1.79
C ALA A 234 -23.04 4.25 0.76
N ILE A 235 -24.25 3.78 1.12
CA ILE A 235 -25.13 3.03 0.21
C ILE A 235 -25.49 3.85 -1.04
N GLU A 236 -25.77 5.15 -0.90
CA GLU A 236 -26.06 6.02 -2.05
C GLU A 236 -24.83 6.21 -2.94
N ALA A 237 -23.63 6.37 -2.34
CA ALA A 237 -22.37 6.47 -3.09
C ALA A 237 -22.06 5.16 -3.84
N GLU A 238 -22.25 4.00 -3.20
CA GLU A 238 -22.12 2.69 -3.83
C GLU A 238 -23.13 2.50 -4.98
N ALA A 239 -24.38 2.94 -4.81
CA ALA A 239 -25.39 2.84 -5.86
C ALA A 239 -24.98 3.63 -7.12
N GLN A 240 -24.43 4.85 -6.94
CA GLN A 240 -23.90 5.65 -8.04
C GLN A 240 -22.67 5.00 -8.68
N ALA A 241 -21.71 4.50 -7.86
CA ALA A 241 -20.54 3.78 -8.34
C ALA A 241 -20.92 2.55 -9.18
N GLN A 242 -21.88 1.75 -8.71
CA GLN A 242 -22.37 0.58 -9.44
C GLN A 242 -23.07 0.97 -10.75
N ALA A 243 -23.89 2.01 -10.75
CA ALA A 243 -24.55 2.50 -11.97
C ALA A 243 -23.51 2.92 -13.04
N ILE A 244 -22.40 3.58 -12.61
CA ILE A 244 -21.30 3.93 -13.51
C ILE A 244 -20.60 2.65 -14.03
N CYS A 245 -20.33 1.67 -13.16
CA CYS A 245 -19.71 0.41 -13.56
C CYS A 245 -20.57 -0.37 -14.56
N MET A 246 -21.91 -0.32 -14.44
CA MET A 246 -22.84 -0.95 -15.38
C MET A 246 -22.82 -0.33 -16.78
N GLN A 247 -22.25 0.87 -16.95
CA GLN A 247 -22.07 1.51 -18.26
C GLN A 247 -20.75 1.09 -18.95
N THR A 248 -19.87 0.35 -18.26
CA THR A 248 -18.62 -0.10 -18.87
C THR A 248 -18.85 -1.26 -19.82
N ALA A 249 -18.00 -1.38 -20.86
CA ALA A 249 -18.02 -2.53 -21.74
C ALA A 249 -17.64 -3.84 -21.02
N ASP A 250 -16.89 -3.75 -19.93
CA ASP A 250 -16.55 -4.92 -19.10
C ASP A 250 -17.79 -5.55 -18.43
N PHE A 251 -18.79 -4.76 -18.08
CA PHE A 251 -20.06 -5.30 -17.57
C PHE A 251 -20.82 -6.11 -18.63
N GLU A 252 -20.87 -5.61 -19.85
CA GLU A 252 -21.48 -6.32 -20.99
C GLU A 252 -20.72 -7.61 -21.34
N ARG A 253 -19.36 -7.56 -21.38
CA ARG A 253 -18.49 -8.74 -21.56
C ARG A 253 -18.75 -9.81 -20.49
N ALA A 254 -18.88 -9.40 -19.23
CA ALA A 254 -19.20 -10.32 -18.13
C ALA A 254 -20.56 -10.99 -18.32
N TYR A 255 -21.59 -10.24 -18.69
CA TYR A 255 -22.92 -10.77 -18.99
C TYR A 255 -22.88 -11.83 -20.11
N HIS A 256 -22.27 -11.51 -21.25
CA HIS A 256 -22.19 -12.44 -22.37
C HIS A 256 -21.36 -13.71 -22.03
N ALA A 257 -20.27 -13.54 -21.31
CA ALA A 257 -19.46 -14.66 -20.84
C ALA A 257 -20.25 -15.59 -19.89
N PHE A 258 -21.01 -15.01 -18.96
CA PHE A 258 -21.85 -15.76 -18.02
C PHE A 258 -22.95 -16.56 -18.76
N VAL A 259 -23.67 -15.93 -19.68
CA VAL A 259 -24.71 -16.59 -20.51
C VAL A 259 -24.08 -17.69 -21.38
N GLY A 260 -22.90 -17.44 -21.96
CA GLY A 260 -22.14 -18.39 -22.76
C GLY A 260 -21.40 -19.45 -21.96
N LYS A 261 -21.49 -19.46 -20.62
CA LYS A 261 -20.71 -20.34 -19.72
C LYS A 261 -19.20 -20.30 -20.00
N GLN A 262 -18.67 -19.11 -20.26
CA GLN A 262 -17.26 -18.84 -20.52
C GLN A 262 -16.67 -17.97 -19.42
N LYS A 263 -15.33 -17.95 -19.30
CA LYS A 263 -14.63 -17.03 -18.43
C LYS A 263 -14.63 -15.63 -19.08
N PRO A 264 -15.05 -14.57 -18.37
CA PRO A 264 -15.00 -13.22 -18.94
C PRO A 264 -13.54 -12.76 -19.14
N VAL A 265 -13.34 -11.93 -20.17
CA VAL A 265 -12.09 -11.21 -20.43
C VAL A 265 -12.38 -9.73 -20.24
N PHE A 266 -11.67 -9.10 -19.31
CA PHE A 266 -11.84 -7.69 -18.97
C PHE A 266 -10.72 -6.85 -19.58
N GLU A 267 -11.10 -5.68 -20.10
CA GLU A 267 -10.18 -4.73 -20.74
C GLU A 267 -10.05 -3.42 -19.94
N GLY A 268 -10.91 -3.22 -18.94
CA GLY A 268 -10.87 -2.05 -18.05
C GLY A 268 -11.58 -0.82 -18.60
N ASN A 269 -12.53 -0.99 -19.51
CA ASN A 269 -13.24 0.10 -20.20
C ASN A 269 -14.76 -0.10 -20.18
#